data_f8e025297c2058125e4108bf4b567683
#
_entry.id   f8e025297c2058125e4108bf4b567683
#
_cell.length_a   1.000
_cell.length_b   1.000
_cell.length_c   1.000
_cell.angle_alpha   90.00
_cell.angle_beta   90.00
_cell.angle_gamma   90.00
#
_symmetry.space_group_name_H-M   'P 1'
#
loop_
_entity.id
_entity.type
_entity.pdbx_description
1 polymer ?
#
loop_
_entity_poly.entity_id
_entity_poly.type
_entity_poly.pdbx_seq_one_letter_code
_entity_poly.pdbx_strand_id
1 'polypeptide(L)'
;MERLVLEAQARSSMSKGQRKQLRGEGKVPAVIYGRGEDTLPLTVDGRTLRQVLVTGGGNVLVDLAVKARGKKTRQETVMFKDIQRDIIYQDRIIHVDFIRISMTDKIEVAVTLNFIGEPAGLNEGGVLSMVSREVTIKCLPGDIPEHFDVDISALNIGDSLAADALDIDEKFEMITPPETVLAQVLAPMAEEEPEVEEVELEEGEEAAAAEEEATAEASEAEAAEEE
;
A
#
# COMPACT_ATOMS: atom_id res chain seq x y z
N MET A 1 14.41 18.37 14.03
CA MET A 1 13.18 17.88 13.37
C MET A 1 12.19 19.00 13.24
N GLU A 2 11.77 19.33 12.04
CA GLU A 2 10.72 20.31 11.79
C GLU A 2 9.38 19.69 12.19
N ARG A 3 8.66 20.33 13.10
CA ARG A 3 7.30 19.92 13.44
C ARG A 3 6.34 20.56 12.46
N LEU A 4 5.68 19.74 11.68
CA LEU A 4 4.69 20.20 10.73
C LEU A 4 3.34 20.36 11.44
N VAL A 5 2.68 21.50 11.22
CA VAL A 5 1.34 21.77 11.82
C VAL A 5 0.25 21.43 10.82
N LEU A 6 -0.72 20.63 11.26
CA LEU A 6 -1.87 20.23 10.44
C LEU A 6 -3.18 20.62 11.12
N GLU A 7 -4.03 21.36 10.42
CA GLU A 7 -5.36 21.70 10.92
C GLU A 7 -6.36 20.57 10.70
N ALA A 8 -7.07 20.21 11.75
CA ALA A 8 -8.12 19.20 11.70
C ALA A 8 -9.43 19.70 12.34
N GLN A 9 -10.55 19.26 11.79
CA GLN A 9 -11.88 19.56 12.32
C GLN A 9 -12.49 18.30 12.94
N ALA A 10 -12.90 18.38 14.19
CA ALA A 10 -13.62 17.30 14.83
C ALA A 10 -15.01 17.11 14.17
N ARG A 11 -15.36 15.86 13.88
CA ARG A 11 -16.63 15.49 13.26
C ARG A 11 -17.39 14.48 14.13
N SER A 12 -18.69 14.37 13.85
CA SER A 12 -19.52 13.27 14.35
C SER A 12 -19.43 12.07 13.41
N SER A 13 -20.02 10.95 13.81
CA SER A 13 -20.18 9.77 12.95
C SER A 13 -20.88 10.17 11.63
N MET A 14 -20.38 9.66 10.51
CA MET A 14 -20.90 9.97 9.17
C MET A 14 -21.34 8.72 8.43
N SER A 15 -22.42 8.85 7.65
CA SER A 15 -22.86 7.82 6.71
C SER A 15 -21.90 7.62 5.54
N LYS A 16 -22.04 6.53 4.79
CA LYS A 16 -21.23 6.24 3.58
C LYS A 16 -21.33 7.35 2.55
N GLY A 17 -22.55 7.89 2.33
CA GLY A 17 -22.77 8.97 1.36
C GLY A 17 -22.05 10.26 1.73
N GLN A 18 -22.13 10.67 3.00
CA GLN A 18 -21.45 11.87 3.51
C GLN A 18 -19.93 11.77 3.39
N ARG A 19 -19.34 10.59 3.65
CA ARG A 19 -17.90 10.36 3.46
C ARG A 19 -17.48 10.48 1.98
N LYS A 20 -18.32 10.01 1.05
CA LYS A 20 -18.08 10.15 -0.40
C LYS A 20 -18.12 11.62 -0.82
N GLN A 21 -19.10 12.39 -0.34
CA GLN A 21 -19.22 13.82 -0.60
C GLN A 21 -18.01 14.60 -0.08
N LEU A 22 -17.59 14.32 1.17
CA LEU A 22 -16.45 14.95 1.83
C LEU A 22 -15.15 14.76 1.01
N ARG A 23 -14.92 13.54 0.50
CA ARG A 23 -13.79 13.27 -0.40
C ARG A 23 -13.91 14.00 -1.73
N GLY A 24 -15.12 14.21 -2.24
CA GLY A 24 -15.37 15.03 -3.42
C GLY A 24 -15.02 16.51 -3.23
N GLU A 25 -15.13 17.03 -2.00
CA GLU A 25 -14.74 18.37 -1.62
C GLU A 25 -13.20 18.51 -1.37
N GLY A 26 -12.42 17.46 -1.60
CA GLY A 26 -10.98 17.47 -1.37
C GLY A 26 -10.57 17.31 0.10
N LYS A 27 -11.50 16.95 0.97
CA LYS A 27 -11.25 16.69 2.38
C LYS A 27 -11.08 15.19 2.64
N VAL A 28 -10.19 14.85 3.55
CA VAL A 28 -9.87 13.47 3.92
C VAL A 28 -10.45 13.17 5.30
N PRO A 29 -11.26 12.12 5.45
CA PRO A 29 -11.66 11.62 6.75
C PRO A 29 -10.46 11.01 7.46
N ALA A 30 -10.29 11.34 8.73
CA ALA A 30 -9.22 10.83 9.57
C ALA A 30 -9.76 10.42 10.93
N VAL A 31 -8.94 9.70 11.68
CA VAL A 31 -9.23 9.27 13.04
C VAL A 31 -7.96 9.45 13.88
N ILE A 32 -8.11 9.93 15.10
CA ILE A 32 -7.05 9.99 16.10
C ILE A 32 -7.38 9.09 17.28
N TYR A 33 -6.43 8.28 17.73
CA TYR A 33 -6.55 7.37 18.87
C TYR A 33 -5.22 7.22 19.60
N GLY A 34 -5.22 6.52 20.72
CA GLY A 34 -4.04 6.22 21.52
C GLY A 34 -4.00 6.95 22.85
N ARG A 35 -3.04 6.58 23.71
CA ARG A 35 -2.81 7.09 25.07
C ARG A 35 -4.00 6.94 26.02
N GLY A 36 -4.87 5.94 25.79
CA GLY A 36 -6.03 5.70 26.65
C GLY A 36 -7.13 6.75 26.57
N GLU A 37 -7.03 7.72 25.66
CA GLU A 37 -8.09 8.67 25.37
C GLU A 37 -9.06 8.14 24.31
N ASP A 38 -10.29 8.68 24.32
CA ASP A 38 -11.31 8.30 23.36
C ASP A 38 -10.89 8.57 21.91
N THR A 39 -11.30 7.68 21.03
CA THR A 39 -11.12 7.82 19.59
C THR A 39 -11.92 9.01 19.07
N LEU A 40 -11.26 9.95 18.41
CA LEU A 40 -11.87 11.16 17.88
C LEU A 40 -11.87 11.14 16.35
N PRO A 41 -13.04 11.10 15.69
CA PRO A 41 -13.11 11.22 14.25
C PRO A 41 -12.85 12.65 13.80
N LEU A 42 -12.01 12.82 12.79
CA LEU A 42 -11.53 14.10 12.28
C LEU A 42 -11.77 14.21 10.77
N THR A 43 -11.67 15.44 10.30
CA THR A 43 -11.60 15.77 8.88
C THR A 43 -10.41 16.71 8.67
N VAL A 44 -9.57 16.39 7.69
CA VAL A 44 -8.36 17.13 7.35
C VAL A 44 -8.43 17.59 5.89
N ASP A 45 -7.81 18.70 5.57
CA ASP A 45 -7.67 19.16 4.19
C ASP A 45 -6.65 18.29 3.42
N GLY A 46 -7.09 17.73 2.29
CA GLY A 46 -6.28 16.79 1.52
C GLY A 46 -5.04 17.42 0.88
N ARG A 47 -5.06 18.72 0.58
CA ARG A 47 -3.90 19.43 0.01
C ARG A 47 -2.81 19.60 1.06
N THR A 48 -3.17 20.12 2.22
CA THR A 48 -2.24 20.33 3.33
C THR A 48 -1.66 19.00 3.81
N LEU A 49 -2.51 17.95 3.92
CA LEU A 49 -2.08 16.61 4.26
C LEU A 49 -1.03 16.06 3.27
N ARG A 50 -1.26 16.23 1.97
CA ARG A 50 -0.30 15.80 0.95
C ARG A 50 1.02 16.56 1.06
N GLN A 51 1.01 17.86 1.29
CA GLN A 51 2.22 18.63 1.51
C GLN A 51 3.02 18.12 2.70
N VAL A 52 2.36 17.84 3.82
CA VAL A 52 3.00 17.27 5.02
C VAL A 52 3.66 15.92 4.71
N LEU A 53 2.99 15.05 3.95
CA LEU A 53 3.51 13.74 3.58
C LEU A 53 4.68 13.81 2.59
N VAL A 54 4.66 14.77 1.67
CA VAL A 54 5.76 14.96 0.70
C VAL A 54 7.00 15.54 1.39
N THR A 55 6.82 16.44 2.36
CA THR A 55 7.92 17.09 3.05
C THR A 55 8.54 16.21 4.13
N GLY A 56 7.72 15.47 4.88
CA GLY A 56 8.17 14.74 6.06
C GLY A 56 8.08 13.21 5.95
N GLY A 57 7.58 12.68 4.83
CA GLY A 57 7.38 11.23 4.68
C GLY A 57 6.23 10.69 5.53
N GLY A 58 6.16 9.35 5.62
CA GLY A 58 5.14 8.63 6.40
C GLY A 58 5.37 8.62 7.92
N ASN A 59 6.62 8.83 8.34
CA ASN A 59 7.06 8.64 9.73
C ASN A 59 7.31 9.97 10.47
N VAL A 60 6.73 11.05 9.98
CA VAL A 60 6.93 12.39 10.55
C VAL A 60 6.01 12.66 11.74
N LEU A 61 6.52 13.43 12.71
CA LEU A 61 5.77 13.96 13.83
C LEU A 61 4.96 15.18 13.40
N VAL A 62 3.66 15.16 13.63
CA VAL A 62 2.75 16.24 13.25
C VAL A 62 2.07 16.81 14.49
N ASP A 63 2.08 18.14 14.62
CA ASP A 63 1.28 18.83 15.62
C ASP A 63 -0.12 19.11 15.04
N LEU A 64 -1.11 18.33 15.50
CA LEU A 64 -2.46 18.40 15.01
C LEU A 64 -3.25 19.47 15.76
N ALA A 65 -3.68 20.53 15.09
CA ALA A 65 -4.54 21.57 15.65
C ALA A 65 -6.01 21.18 15.45
N VAL A 66 -6.61 20.51 16.45
CA VAL A 66 -7.99 20.03 16.39
C VAL A 66 -8.96 21.15 16.75
N LYS A 67 -9.76 21.58 15.77
CA LYS A 67 -10.87 22.53 15.97
C LYS A 67 -12.14 21.75 16.29
N ALA A 68 -12.58 21.73 17.55
CA ALA A 68 -13.86 21.16 17.93
C ALA A 68 -14.98 22.21 17.86
N ARG A 69 -16.17 21.81 17.44
CA ARG A 69 -17.35 22.70 17.36
C ARG A 69 -17.62 23.35 18.73
N GLY A 70 -17.35 24.66 18.85
CA GLY A 70 -17.62 25.44 20.08
C GLY A 70 -16.64 25.24 21.24
N LYS A 71 -15.51 24.56 21.04
CA LYS A 71 -14.46 24.38 22.05
C LYS A 71 -13.14 25.00 21.56
N LYS A 72 -12.23 25.30 22.52
CA LYS A 72 -10.89 25.79 22.21
C LYS A 72 -10.14 24.76 21.35
N THR A 73 -9.35 25.25 20.42
CA THR A 73 -8.42 24.41 19.62
C THR A 73 -7.48 23.67 20.56
N ARG A 74 -7.41 22.36 20.41
CA ARG A 74 -6.43 21.51 21.12
C ARG A 74 -5.28 21.22 20.16
N GLN A 75 -4.07 21.30 20.63
CA GLN A 75 -2.88 20.85 19.93
C GLN A 75 -2.46 19.51 20.50
N GLU A 76 -2.34 18.53 19.65
CA GLU A 76 -1.95 17.16 20.02
C GLU A 76 -0.83 16.71 19.10
N THR A 77 0.27 16.21 19.66
CA THR A 77 1.36 15.64 18.87
C THR A 77 1.01 14.21 18.47
N VAL A 78 0.99 13.97 17.18
CA VAL A 78 0.56 12.71 16.58
C VAL A 78 1.55 12.24 15.51
N MET A 79 1.43 10.99 15.15
CA MET A 79 2.13 10.39 14.01
C MET A 79 1.12 9.70 13.10
N PHE A 80 1.46 9.55 11.84
CA PHE A 80 0.71 8.72 10.92
C PHE A 80 0.90 7.24 11.30
N LYS A 81 -0.21 6.50 11.50
CA LYS A 81 -0.15 5.06 11.72
C LYS A 81 -0.46 4.29 10.44
N ASP A 82 -1.47 4.76 9.70
CA ASP A 82 -1.86 4.18 8.42
C ASP A 82 -2.37 5.27 7.48
N ILE A 83 -2.01 5.14 6.20
CA ILE A 83 -2.40 6.07 5.13
C ILE A 83 -2.99 5.27 3.99
N GLN A 84 -4.31 5.24 3.92
CA GLN A 84 -5.01 4.55 2.85
C GLN A 84 -5.07 5.42 1.60
N ARG A 85 -4.50 4.93 0.52
CA ARG A 85 -4.52 5.57 -0.79
C ARG A 85 -5.53 4.89 -1.72
N ASP A 86 -5.97 5.60 -2.73
CA ASP A 86 -6.82 5.03 -3.78
C ASP A 86 -5.98 4.10 -4.67
N ILE A 87 -6.54 2.94 -5.03
CA ILE A 87 -5.84 1.94 -5.85
C ILE A 87 -5.63 2.47 -7.27
N ILE A 88 -6.59 3.20 -7.81
CA ILE A 88 -6.56 3.73 -9.18
C ILE A 88 -5.80 5.07 -9.22
N TYR A 89 -6.14 5.97 -8.29
CA TYR A 89 -5.51 7.29 -8.17
C TYR A 89 -4.62 7.32 -6.93
N GLN A 90 -3.39 6.84 -7.05
CA GLN A 90 -2.44 6.70 -5.92
C GLN A 90 -2.16 8.02 -5.20
N ASP A 91 -2.29 9.15 -5.88
CA ASP A 91 -2.19 10.49 -5.28
C ASP A 91 -3.35 10.85 -4.37
N ARG A 92 -4.46 10.12 -4.44
CA ARG A 92 -5.67 10.40 -3.67
C ARG A 92 -5.66 9.63 -2.36
N ILE A 93 -5.59 10.35 -1.27
CA ILE A 93 -5.69 9.77 0.07
C ILE A 93 -7.16 9.56 0.42
N ILE A 94 -7.52 8.35 0.82
CA ILE A 94 -8.88 7.94 1.18
C ILE A 94 -9.13 8.10 2.67
N HIS A 95 -8.17 7.69 3.50
CA HIS A 95 -8.27 7.72 4.96
C HIS A 95 -6.90 7.89 5.58
N VAL A 96 -6.85 8.46 6.77
CA VAL A 96 -5.63 8.58 7.56
C VAL A 96 -5.92 8.29 9.01
N ASP A 97 -5.08 7.45 9.58
CA ASP A 97 -5.09 7.10 10.99
C ASP A 97 -3.93 7.79 11.71
N PHE A 98 -4.28 8.58 12.71
CA PHE A 98 -3.31 9.24 13.59
C PHE A 98 -3.26 8.52 14.93
N ILE A 99 -2.03 8.27 15.39
CA ILE A 99 -1.80 7.78 16.75
C ILE A 99 -1.21 8.90 17.60
N ARG A 100 -1.78 9.10 18.81
CA ARG A 100 -1.21 10.00 19.81
C ARG A 100 0.06 9.39 20.36
N ILE A 101 1.12 10.16 20.36
CA ILE A 101 2.41 9.70 20.86
C ILE A 101 2.84 10.45 22.10
N SER A 102 3.68 9.79 22.88
CA SER A 102 4.43 10.37 24.00
C SER A 102 5.90 10.28 23.65
N MET A 103 6.68 11.32 23.93
CA MET A 103 8.12 11.33 23.65
C MET A 103 8.91 10.31 24.50
N THR A 104 8.27 9.75 25.52
CA THR A 104 8.91 8.79 26.45
C THR A 104 8.62 7.34 26.13
N ASP A 105 7.60 7.06 25.31
CA ASP A 105 7.14 5.71 25.03
C ASP A 105 7.73 5.22 23.71
N LYS A 106 8.23 3.99 23.70
CA LYS A 106 8.66 3.32 22.47
C LYS A 106 7.45 3.01 21.61
N ILE A 107 7.54 3.31 20.33
CA ILE A 107 6.48 3.06 19.35
C ILE A 107 6.95 2.13 18.24
N GLU A 108 6.01 1.42 17.63
CA GLU A 108 6.22 0.54 16.51
C GLU A 108 5.92 1.27 15.21
N VAL A 109 6.94 1.35 14.35
CA VAL A 109 6.89 2.12 13.09
C VAL A 109 7.38 1.25 11.96
N ALA A 110 6.67 1.30 10.83
CA ALA A 110 7.12 0.73 9.57
C ALA A 110 8.04 1.76 8.88
N VAL A 111 9.28 1.37 8.62
CA VAL A 111 10.28 2.21 7.94
C VAL A 111 10.53 1.67 6.55
N THR A 112 10.52 2.56 5.56
CA THR A 112 10.74 2.22 4.16
C THR A 112 12.20 1.86 3.92
N LEU A 113 12.44 0.83 3.10
CA LEU A 113 13.75 0.44 2.63
C LEU A 113 14.06 1.12 1.29
N ASN A 114 15.24 1.69 1.20
CA ASN A 114 15.78 2.26 -0.02
C ASN A 114 16.87 1.34 -0.53
N PHE A 115 16.62 0.61 -1.62
CA PHE A 115 17.58 -0.30 -2.22
C PHE A 115 18.56 0.48 -3.09
N ILE A 116 19.84 0.40 -2.76
CA ILE A 116 20.93 1.07 -3.46
C ILE A 116 21.76 0.05 -4.23
N GLY A 117 22.20 0.43 -5.44
CA GLY A 117 23.01 -0.40 -6.31
C GLY A 117 22.23 -1.24 -7.30
N GLU A 118 22.94 -1.81 -8.25
CA GLU A 118 22.41 -2.74 -9.26
C GLU A 118 22.95 -4.14 -8.95
N PRO A 119 22.08 -5.14 -8.69
CA PRO A 119 22.54 -6.48 -8.38
C PRO A 119 23.29 -7.11 -9.56
N ALA A 120 24.40 -7.79 -9.26
CA ALA A 120 25.22 -8.47 -10.28
C ALA A 120 24.38 -9.46 -11.10
N GLY A 121 23.42 -10.12 -10.48
CA GLY A 121 22.53 -11.06 -11.17
C GLY A 121 21.61 -10.45 -12.23
N LEU A 122 21.35 -9.13 -12.23
CA LEU A 122 20.62 -8.47 -13.32
C LEU A 122 21.41 -8.47 -14.62
N ASN A 123 22.75 -8.32 -14.55
CA ASN A 123 23.63 -8.36 -15.73
C ASN A 123 23.70 -9.76 -16.37
N GLU A 124 23.37 -10.79 -15.60
CA GLU A 124 23.33 -12.18 -16.04
C GLU A 124 21.92 -12.60 -16.52
N GLY A 125 20.98 -11.64 -16.59
CA GLY A 125 19.62 -11.87 -17.05
C GLY A 125 18.62 -12.22 -15.95
N GLY A 126 19.00 -12.14 -14.65
CA GLY A 126 18.11 -12.33 -13.52
C GLY A 126 17.08 -11.21 -13.40
N VAL A 127 16.01 -11.47 -12.67
CA VAL A 127 14.95 -10.48 -12.36
C VAL A 127 14.96 -10.18 -10.88
N LEU A 128 15.12 -8.89 -10.52
CA LEU A 128 15.03 -8.43 -9.14
C LEU A 128 13.56 -8.41 -8.69
N SER A 129 13.25 -9.20 -7.67
CA SER A 129 11.95 -9.20 -7.00
C SER A 129 12.09 -8.60 -5.61
N MET A 130 11.43 -7.48 -5.36
CA MET A 130 11.33 -6.84 -4.04
C MET A 130 10.09 -7.39 -3.33
N VAL A 131 10.30 -8.26 -2.35
CA VAL A 131 9.24 -8.93 -1.59
C VAL A 131 8.68 -7.99 -0.52
N SER A 132 9.57 -7.34 0.24
CA SER A 132 9.18 -6.36 1.25
C SER A 132 9.95 -5.05 1.05
N ARG A 133 9.23 -3.93 1.10
CA ARG A 133 9.82 -2.59 0.97
C ARG A 133 9.82 -1.81 2.28
N GLU A 134 9.36 -2.43 3.36
CA GLU A 134 9.28 -1.82 4.68
C GLU A 134 9.59 -2.84 5.77
N VAL A 135 10.19 -2.36 6.85
CA VAL A 135 10.54 -3.15 8.04
C VAL A 135 9.95 -2.46 9.25
N THR A 136 9.31 -3.23 10.12
CA THR A 136 8.75 -2.73 11.37
C THR A 136 9.81 -2.75 12.45
N ILE A 137 10.09 -1.57 13.01
CA ILE A 137 11.02 -1.38 14.13
C ILE A 137 10.30 -0.74 15.31
N LYS A 138 10.86 -0.92 16.49
CA LYS A 138 10.42 -0.26 17.71
C LYS A 138 11.49 0.70 18.18
N CYS A 139 11.13 1.99 18.27
CA CYS A 139 12.07 3.06 18.63
C CYS A 139 11.37 4.18 19.39
N LEU A 140 12.16 5.15 19.88
CA LEU A 140 11.64 6.38 20.45
C LEU A 140 11.22 7.34 19.32
N PRO A 141 10.16 8.16 19.49
CA PRO A 141 9.70 9.09 18.47
C PRO A 141 10.74 10.12 18.01
N GLY A 142 11.76 10.37 18.83
CA GLY A 142 12.84 11.29 18.49
C GLY A 142 13.90 10.70 17.57
N ASP A 143 13.99 9.39 17.48
CA ASP A 143 15.05 8.68 16.76
C ASP A 143 14.55 7.94 15.50
N ILE A 144 13.32 8.22 15.05
CA ILE A 144 12.73 7.54 13.88
C ILE A 144 13.52 7.92 12.61
N PRO A 145 14.10 6.95 11.89
CA PRO A 145 14.73 7.19 10.60
C PRO A 145 13.67 7.37 9.50
N GLU A 146 14.00 8.13 8.47
CA GLU A 146 13.12 8.30 7.30
C GLU A 146 13.12 7.06 6.41
N HIS A 147 14.28 6.46 6.23
CA HIS A 147 14.49 5.23 5.45
C HIS A 147 15.74 4.50 5.94
N PHE A 148 15.86 3.25 5.58
CA PHE A 148 17.09 2.47 5.69
C PHE A 148 17.64 2.23 4.29
N ASP A 149 18.91 2.53 4.11
CA ASP A 149 19.64 2.25 2.88
C ASP A 149 20.15 0.81 2.90
N VAL A 150 19.86 0.06 1.86
CA VAL A 150 20.18 -1.36 1.73
C VAL A 150 20.94 -1.58 0.42
N ASP A 151 22.18 -2.02 0.52
CA ASP A 151 22.99 -2.33 -0.66
C ASP A 151 22.66 -3.72 -1.21
N ILE A 152 22.21 -3.73 -2.48
CA ILE A 152 21.86 -4.96 -3.20
C ILE A 152 22.89 -5.34 -4.29
N SER A 153 23.97 -4.60 -4.40
CA SER A 153 24.96 -4.77 -5.50
C SER A 153 25.62 -6.15 -5.52
N ALA A 154 25.72 -6.81 -4.35
CA ALA A 154 26.37 -8.10 -4.20
C ALA A 154 25.49 -9.32 -4.52
N LEU A 155 24.20 -9.12 -4.86
CA LEU A 155 23.25 -10.21 -5.08
C LEU A 155 23.45 -10.85 -6.47
N ASN A 156 23.65 -12.16 -6.51
CA ASN A 156 23.69 -12.98 -7.70
C ASN A 156 22.33 -13.64 -7.97
N ILE A 157 22.19 -14.33 -9.11
CA ILE A 157 20.99 -15.09 -9.43
C ILE A 157 20.79 -16.21 -8.39
N GLY A 158 19.60 -16.24 -7.80
CA GLY A 158 19.23 -17.19 -6.75
C GLY A 158 19.51 -16.70 -5.32
N ASP A 159 20.21 -15.57 -5.16
CA ASP A 159 20.46 -15.00 -3.85
C ASP A 159 19.24 -14.22 -3.33
N SER A 160 19.06 -14.25 -2.01
CA SER A 160 18.03 -13.50 -1.29
C SER A 160 18.65 -12.69 -0.16
N LEU A 161 18.17 -11.47 0.04
CA LEU A 161 18.52 -10.60 1.15
C LEU A 161 17.44 -10.70 2.22
N ALA A 162 17.81 -11.17 3.41
CA ALA A 162 16.91 -11.24 4.56
C ALA A 162 17.06 -10.00 5.46
N ALA A 163 16.09 -9.80 6.34
CA ALA A 163 16.07 -8.67 7.28
C ALA A 163 17.26 -8.69 8.28
N ASP A 164 17.86 -9.86 8.53
CA ASP A 164 19.07 -10.02 9.37
C ASP A 164 20.31 -9.31 8.80
N ALA A 165 20.36 -9.11 7.48
CA ALA A 165 21.48 -8.44 6.81
C ALA A 165 21.41 -6.90 6.87
N LEU A 166 20.39 -6.33 7.52
CA LEU A 166 20.28 -4.89 7.71
C LEU A 166 21.21 -4.41 8.82
N ASP A 167 22.04 -3.43 8.51
CA ASP A 167 22.83 -2.71 9.52
C ASP A 167 21.92 -1.78 10.32
N ILE A 168 21.37 -2.30 11.41
CA ILE A 168 20.46 -1.55 12.29
C ILE A 168 21.20 -1.15 13.55
N ASP A 169 21.18 0.15 13.91
CA ASP A 169 21.74 0.64 15.16
C ASP A 169 21.11 -0.06 16.38
N GLU A 170 21.87 -0.29 17.43
CA GLU A 170 21.41 -0.89 18.70
C GLU A 170 20.25 -0.14 19.38
N LYS A 171 19.93 1.06 18.92
CA LYS A 171 18.81 1.88 19.40
C LYS A 171 17.45 1.38 18.94
N PHE A 172 17.42 0.58 17.89
CA PHE A 172 16.20 0.06 17.25
C PHE A 172 16.02 -1.41 17.60
N GLU A 173 14.83 -1.76 18.02
CA GLU A 173 14.44 -3.15 18.22
C GLU A 173 13.67 -3.60 16.97
N MET A 174 14.20 -4.54 16.19
CA MET A 174 13.52 -5.09 15.03
C MET A 174 12.37 -5.99 15.50
N ILE A 175 11.14 -5.73 15.00
CA ILE A 175 9.96 -6.56 15.25
C ILE A 175 9.77 -7.54 14.11
N THR A 176 10.12 -7.14 12.88
CA THR A 176 10.05 -8.01 11.70
C THR A 176 10.95 -9.24 11.93
N PRO A 177 10.47 -10.46 11.66
CA PRO A 177 11.30 -11.66 11.79
C PRO A 177 12.58 -11.54 10.95
N PRO A 178 13.75 -11.92 11.49
CA PRO A 178 15.04 -11.80 10.79
C PRO A 178 15.12 -12.64 9.51
N GLU A 179 14.31 -13.71 9.42
CA GLU A 179 14.20 -14.58 8.24
C GLU A 179 13.36 -13.99 7.10
N THR A 180 12.74 -12.80 7.29
CA THR A 180 11.91 -12.19 6.26
C THR A 180 12.75 -11.75 5.08
N VAL A 181 12.46 -12.28 3.90
CA VAL A 181 13.12 -11.90 2.65
C VAL A 181 12.67 -10.49 2.24
N LEU A 182 13.63 -9.61 2.01
CA LEU A 182 13.41 -8.22 1.57
C LEU A 182 13.50 -8.11 0.04
N ALA A 183 14.56 -8.65 -0.52
CA ALA A 183 14.78 -8.68 -1.96
C ALA A 183 15.39 -10.02 -2.36
N GLN A 184 15.10 -10.47 -3.58
CA GLN A 184 15.68 -11.67 -4.16
C GLN A 184 15.90 -11.50 -5.66
N VAL A 185 16.91 -12.13 -6.20
CA VAL A 185 17.17 -12.17 -7.64
C VAL A 185 16.76 -13.55 -8.17
N LEU A 186 15.71 -13.57 -8.98
CA LEU A 186 15.21 -14.81 -9.60
C LEU A 186 15.91 -15.05 -10.93
N ALA A 187 16.15 -16.33 -11.27
CA ALA A 187 16.56 -16.70 -12.61
C ALA A 187 15.48 -16.31 -13.63
N PRO A 188 15.85 -15.88 -14.84
CA PRO A 188 14.86 -15.64 -15.88
C PRO A 188 14.09 -16.94 -16.14
N MET A 189 12.75 -16.88 -16.09
CA MET A 189 11.94 -17.94 -16.67
C MET A 189 12.22 -17.91 -18.17
N ALA A 190 12.89 -18.95 -18.68
CA ALA A 190 12.83 -19.23 -20.10
C ALA A 190 11.34 -19.40 -20.42
N GLU A 191 10.77 -18.53 -21.23
CA GLU A 191 9.50 -18.79 -21.88
C GLU A 191 9.74 -20.08 -22.69
N GLU A 192 9.31 -21.22 -22.17
CA GLU A 192 9.08 -22.38 -22.99
C GLU A 192 7.99 -21.96 -23.99
N GLU A 193 8.42 -21.56 -25.20
CA GLU A 193 7.52 -21.48 -26.33
C GLU A 193 6.82 -22.84 -26.36
N PRO A 194 5.47 -22.89 -26.36
CA PRO A 194 4.80 -24.16 -26.53
C PRO A 194 5.26 -24.72 -27.87
N GLU A 195 6.06 -25.80 -27.82
CA GLU A 195 6.31 -26.63 -28.99
C GLU A 195 4.92 -26.99 -29.54
N VAL A 196 4.57 -26.34 -30.63
CA VAL A 196 3.44 -26.72 -31.46
C VAL A 196 3.86 -28.04 -32.07
N GLU A 197 3.47 -29.16 -31.46
CA GLU A 197 3.47 -30.46 -32.13
C GLU A 197 2.67 -30.28 -33.39
N GLU A 198 3.38 -30.19 -34.53
CA GLU A 198 2.80 -30.40 -35.85
C GLU A 198 2.25 -31.83 -35.87
N VAL A 199 0.98 -31.96 -35.59
CA VAL A 199 0.25 -33.18 -35.89
C VAL A 199 0.07 -33.20 -37.40
N GLU A 200 0.92 -33.97 -38.07
CA GLU A 200 0.74 -34.39 -39.47
C GLU A 200 -0.69 -34.94 -39.64
N LEU A 201 -1.50 -34.18 -40.35
CA LEU A 201 -2.79 -34.60 -40.85
C LEU A 201 -2.51 -35.47 -42.11
N GLU A 202 -2.44 -36.80 -41.91
CA GLU A 202 -2.62 -37.72 -43.03
C GLU A 202 -4.10 -37.72 -43.48
N GLU A 203 -4.22 -37.56 -44.78
CA GLU A 203 -5.44 -37.64 -45.57
C GLU A 203 -6.29 -38.87 -45.26
N GLY A 204 -7.57 -38.63 -45.10
CA GLY A 204 -8.60 -39.66 -45.15
C GLY A 204 -9.90 -39.06 -45.63
N GLU A 205 -10.10 -39.14 -46.94
CA GLU A 205 -11.26 -38.80 -47.72
C GLU A 205 -12.51 -39.58 -47.28
N GLU A 206 -13.70 -38.99 -47.52
CA GLU A 206 -15.05 -39.58 -47.57
C GLU A 206 -15.90 -39.59 -46.31
N ALA A 207 -16.81 -38.66 -46.23
CA ALA A 207 -18.27 -38.97 -46.32
C ALA A 207 -19.08 -37.67 -46.17
N ALA A 208 -19.78 -37.42 -47.22
CA ALA A 208 -20.77 -36.37 -47.40
C ALA A 208 -22.06 -36.59 -46.57
N ALA A 209 -22.75 -35.45 -46.39
CA ALA A 209 -24.22 -35.32 -46.29
C ALA A 209 -24.94 -35.77 -45.02
N ALA A 210 -25.59 -34.84 -44.47
CA ALA A 210 -26.80 -34.79 -43.62
C ALA A 210 -26.45 -34.17 -42.25
N GLU A 211 -26.87 -32.97 -41.98
CA GLU A 211 -28.19 -32.49 -41.57
C GLU A 211 -28.18 -30.99 -41.38
N GLU A 212 -28.60 -30.33 -42.40
CA GLU A 212 -29.33 -29.06 -42.31
C GLU A 212 -30.77 -29.43 -41.90
N GLU A 213 -31.14 -29.25 -40.64
CA GLU A 213 -32.50 -29.10 -40.12
C GLU A 213 -32.49 -29.30 -38.62
N ALA A 214 -32.27 -28.20 -37.88
CA ALA A 214 -32.75 -28.06 -36.49
C ALA A 214 -32.29 -26.72 -35.84
N THR A 215 -32.49 -25.60 -36.52
CA THR A 215 -32.38 -24.28 -35.86
C THR A 215 -33.43 -23.29 -36.42
N ALA A 216 -34.67 -23.75 -36.47
CA ALA A 216 -35.79 -22.85 -36.81
C ALA A 216 -37.04 -23.24 -36.03
N GLU A 217 -36.95 -23.36 -34.69
CA GLU A 217 -38.15 -23.41 -33.84
C GLU A 217 -37.75 -23.17 -32.36
N ALA A 218 -37.37 -21.96 -32.05
CA ALA A 218 -37.34 -21.46 -30.66
C ALA A 218 -37.26 -19.92 -30.60
N SER A 219 -37.97 -19.21 -31.46
CA SER A 219 -38.08 -17.75 -31.34
C SER A 219 -39.52 -17.26 -31.53
N GLU A 220 -40.51 -18.04 -31.06
CA GLU A 220 -41.92 -17.61 -31.10
C GLU A 220 -42.70 -18.17 -29.93
N ALA A 221 -42.33 -17.79 -28.71
CA ALA A 221 -43.18 -17.96 -27.53
C ALA A 221 -42.63 -17.17 -26.34
N GLU A 222 -42.62 -15.85 -26.41
CA GLU A 222 -42.71 -15.00 -25.22
C GLU A 222 -43.01 -13.53 -25.62
N ALA A 223 -44.18 -13.39 -26.21
CA ALA A 223 -44.82 -12.10 -26.35
C ALA A 223 -46.32 -12.30 -26.15
N ALA A 224 -46.75 -12.62 -24.94
CA ALA A 224 -48.13 -12.44 -24.49
C ALA A 224 -48.23 -12.90 -23.02
N GLU A 225 -48.09 -11.94 -22.10
CA GLU A 225 -49.02 -11.72 -20.99
C GLU A 225 -48.58 -10.45 -20.24
N GLU A 226 -49.15 -9.37 -20.74
CA GLU A 226 -49.51 -8.19 -19.95
C GLU A 226 -50.62 -8.56 -18.99
N GLU A 227 -50.48 -8.28 -17.70
CA GLU A 227 -51.41 -7.45 -16.92
C GLU A 227 -50.79 -7.11 -15.59
#